data_cf875871bc1155fed71ada08e60f9cc8
#
_entry.id   cf875871bc1155fed71ada08e60f9cc8
#
_cell.length_a   1.000
_cell.length_b   1.000
_cell.length_c   1.000
_cell.angle_alpha   90.00
_cell.angle_beta   90.00
_cell.angle_gamma   90.00
#
_symmetry.space_group_name_H-M   'P 1'
#
loop_
_entity.id
_entity.type
_entity.pdbx_description
1 polymer ?
#
loop_
_entity_poly.entity_id
_entity_poly.type
_entity_poly.pdbx_seq_one_letter_code
_entity_poly.pdbx_strand_id
1 'polypeptide(L)'
;MEIRITPENFEEVKNSNLPVVLDFWATWCGPCRVIGPCLAQLAEEYDGQIVVGKCDVEECEEAAMQFSVRNVPTVVFLKNGVEVDRMVGAAPKAKFEAKIKAML
;
A
#
# COMPACT_ATOMS: atom_id res chain seq x y z
N MET A 1 -2.49 -6.83 8.97
CA MET A 1 -3.78 -6.12 9.01
C MET A 1 -3.94 -5.28 7.74
N GLU A 2 -5.11 -5.38 7.13
CA GLU A 2 -5.44 -4.58 5.94
C GLU A 2 -6.50 -3.57 6.30
N ILE A 3 -6.24 -2.29 5.99
CA ILE A 3 -7.11 -1.16 6.38
C ILE A 3 -7.55 -0.43 5.12
N ARG A 4 -8.84 -0.13 5.03
CA ARG A 4 -9.33 0.77 3.99
C ARG A 4 -8.94 2.19 4.35
N ILE A 5 -8.20 2.86 3.46
CA ILE A 5 -7.78 4.25 3.67
C ILE A 5 -8.94 5.18 3.31
N THR A 6 -9.15 6.18 4.15
CA THR A 6 -10.12 7.24 3.95
C THR A 6 -9.42 8.59 4.16
N PRO A 7 -10.01 9.71 3.71
CA PRO A 7 -9.44 11.02 4.03
C PRO A 7 -9.25 11.23 5.53
N GLU A 8 -10.12 10.61 6.36
CA GLU A 8 -10.09 10.79 7.81
C GLU A 8 -8.99 9.99 8.49
N ASN A 9 -8.62 8.81 7.98
CA ASN A 9 -7.63 7.96 8.65
C ASN A 9 -6.25 7.96 7.98
N PHE A 10 -6.10 8.60 6.83
CA PHE A 10 -4.87 8.53 6.04
C PHE A 10 -3.63 8.95 6.84
N GLU A 11 -3.68 10.11 7.49
CA GLU A 11 -2.52 10.61 8.23
C GLU A 11 -2.14 9.69 9.39
N GLU A 12 -3.13 9.18 10.11
CA GLU A 12 -2.90 8.26 11.22
C GLU A 12 -2.23 6.96 10.72
N VAL A 13 -2.77 6.38 9.64
CA VAL A 13 -2.21 5.13 9.10
C VAL A 13 -0.81 5.35 8.55
N LYS A 14 -0.61 6.43 7.80
CA LYS A 14 0.69 6.78 7.24
C LYS A 14 1.77 6.87 8.32
N ASN A 15 1.42 7.42 9.47
CA ASN A 15 2.36 7.65 10.58
C ASN A 15 2.35 6.53 11.61
N SER A 16 1.87 5.36 11.24
CA SER A 16 1.90 4.18 12.12
C SER A 16 3.33 3.86 12.57
N ASN A 17 3.44 3.29 13.78
CA ASN A 17 4.72 2.82 14.30
C ASN A 17 5.25 1.60 13.53
N LEU A 18 4.36 0.87 12.88
CA LEU A 18 4.72 -0.27 12.04
C LEU A 18 5.02 0.20 10.61
N PRO A 19 5.86 -0.52 9.85
CA PRO A 19 5.99 -0.27 8.43
C PRO A 19 4.64 -0.38 7.73
N VAL A 20 4.40 0.50 6.76
CA VAL A 20 3.13 0.60 6.06
C VAL A 20 3.31 0.32 4.58
N VAL A 21 2.41 -0.47 4.03
CA VAL A 21 2.32 -0.74 2.59
C VAL A 21 1.04 -0.08 2.09
N LEU A 22 1.16 0.97 1.29
CA LEU A 22 0.01 1.66 0.72
C LEU A 22 -0.23 1.16 -0.70
N ASP A 23 -1.37 0.53 -0.91
CA ASP A 23 -1.80 0.06 -2.23
C ASP A 23 -2.74 1.08 -2.85
N PHE A 24 -2.24 1.86 -3.81
CA PHE A 24 -3.04 2.80 -4.57
C PHE A 24 -3.65 2.06 -5.77
N TRP A 25 -4.96 1.97 -5.79
CA TRP A 25 -5.71 1.19 -6.77
C TRP A 25 -6.94 1.93 -7.28
N ALA A 26 -7.57 1.40 -8.31
CA ALA A 26 -8.83 1.94 -8.82
C ALA A 26 -9.76 0.79 -9.21
N THR A 27 -11.07 1.07 -9.19
CA THR A 27 -12.08 0.04 -9.47
C THR A 27 -12.02 -0.50 -10.90
N TRP A 28 -11.55 0.34 -11.83
CA TRP A 28 -11.44 -0.01 -13.26
C TRP A 28 -10.10 -0.63 -13.63
N CYS A 29 -9.22 -0.85 -12.70
CA CYS A 29 -7.85 -1.28 -12.94
C CYS A 29 -7.73 -2.81 -12.85
N GLY A 30 -7.51 -3.45 -14.01
CA GLY A 30 -7.32 -4.91 -14.07
C GLY A 30 -6.12 -5.40 -13.28
N PRO A 31 -4.91 -4.85 -13.51
CA PRO A 31 -3.72 -5.28 -12.75
C PRO A 31 -3.85 -5.12 -11.24
N CYS A 32 -4.63 -4.13 -10.78
CA CYS A 32 -4.89 -3.94 -9.35
C CYS A 32 -5.59 -5.16 -8.75
N ARG A 33 -6.48 -5.79 -9.52
CA ARG A 33 -7.20 -6.99 -9.07
C ARG A 33 -6.30 -8.21 -8.95
N VAL A 34 -5.18 -8.20 -9.66
CA VAL A 34 -4.20 -9.29 -9.60
C VAL A 34 -3.37 -9.20 -8.32
N ILE A 35 -2.90 -8.01 -7.99
CA ILE A 35 -2.03 -7.84 -6.82
C ILE A 35 -2.80 -7.71 -5.50
N GLY A 36 -4.06 -7.30 -5.55
CA GLY A 36 -4.88 -7.12 -4.35
C GLY A 36 -4.87 -8.35 -3.44
N PRO A 37 -5.21 -9.54 -3.97
CA PRO A 37 -5.17 -10.77 -3.16
C PRO A 37 -3.77 -11.10 -2.61
N CYS A 38 -2.71 -10.80 -3.36
CA CYS A 38 -1.34 -11.02 -2.89
C CYS A 38 -1.03 -10.15 -1.68
N LEU A 39 -1.42 -8.88 -1.74
CA LEU A 39 -1.21 -7.95 -0.63
C LEU A 39 -2.05 -8.33 0.59
N ALA A 40 -3.27 -8.82 0.36
CA ALA A 40 -4.13 -9.31 1.44
C ALA A 40 -3.48 -10.49 2.16
N GLN A 41 -2.89 -11.43 1.41
CA GLN A 41 -2.17 -12.55 1.99
C GLN A 41 -0.96 -12.08 2.81
N LEU A 42 -0.20 -11.13 2.27
CA LEU A 42 0.96 -10.58 2.97
C LEU A 42 0.53 -9.85 4.26
N ALA A 43 -0.61 -9.17 4.23
CA ALA A 43 -1.15 -8.51 5.42
C ALA A 43 -1.43 -9.52 6.53
N GLU A 44 -1.90 -10.73 6.18
CA GLU A 44 -2.13 -11.79 7.15
C GLU A 44 -0.83 -12.44 7.61
N GLU A 45 0.06 -12.76 6.66
CA GLU A 45 1.34 -13.42 6.97
C GLU A 45 2.24 -12.57 7.87
N TYR A 46 2.16 -11.25 7.72
CA TYR A 46 2.96 -10.31 8.50
C TYR A 46 2.11 -9.51 9.51
N ASP A 47 0.99 -10.09 9.93
CA ASP A 47 0.11 -9.43 10.89
C ASP A 47 0.88 -9.08 12.17
N GLY A 48 0.68 -7.85 12.65
CA GLY A 48 1.41 -7.35 13.81
C GLY A 48 2.79 -6.79 13.47
N GLN A 49 3.29 -7.00 12.24
CA GLN A 49 4.60 -6.52 11.80
C GLN A 49 4.50 -5.40 10.77
N ILE A 50 3.42 -5.37 10.01
CA ILE A 50 3.15 -4.33 9.00
C ILE A 50 1.67 -3.96 9.02
N VAL A 51 1.36 -2.83 8.39
CA VAL A 51 -0.02 -2.42 8.09
C VAL A 51 -0.12 -2.27 6.58
N VAL A 52 -1.16 -2.85 5.99
CA VAL A 52 -1.46 -2.67 4.57
C VAL A 52 -2.66 -1.74 4.44
N GLY A 53 -2.47 -0.60 3.78
CA GLY A 53 -3.52 0.37 3.53
C GLY A 53 -3.99 0.28 2.09
N LYS A 54 -5.31 0.12 1.90
CA LYS A 54 -5.94 0.08 0.58
C LYS A 54 -6.47 1.47 0.26
N CYS A 55 -5.90 2.10 -0.75
CA CYS A 55 -6.21 3.49 -1.10
C CYS A 55 -6.79 3.56 -2.50
N ASP A 56 -8.12 3.70 -2.59
CA ASP A 56 -8.81 3.96 -3.85
C ASP A 56 -8.49 5.40 -4.26
N VAL A 57 -7.82 5.58 -5.39
CA VAL A 57 -7.36 6.90 -5.83
C VAL A 57 -8.50 7.87 -6.11
N GLU A 58 -9.70 7.37 -6.35
CA GLU A 58 -10.87 8.20 -6.58
C GLU A 58 -11.52 8.69 -5.28
N GLU A 59 -11.37 7.92 -4.20
CA GLU A 59 -11.87 8.30 -2.87
C GLU A 59 -10.83 9.10 -2.08
N CYS A 60 -9.54 8.87 -2.32
CA CYS A 60 -8.44 9.44 -1.54
C CYS A 60 -7.50 10.23 -2.45
N GLU A 61 -8.04 11.25 -3.13
CA GLU A 61 -7.26 12.05 -4.08
C GLU A 61 -6.06 12.74 -3.43
N GLU A 62 -6.23 13.28 -2.22
CA GLU A 62 -5.14 13.95 -1.52
C GLU A 62 -3.98 13.01 -1.21
N ALA A 63 -4.29 11.79 -0.80
CA ALA A 63 -3.27 10.79 -0.52
C ALA A 63 -2.47 10.46 -1.79
N ALA A 64 -3.19 10.26 -2.91
CA ALA A 64 -2.56 9.98 -4.20
C ALA A 64 -1.68 11.16 -4.64
N MET A 65 -2.14 12.39 -4.45
CA MET A 65 -1.38 13.59 -4.78
C MET A 65 -0.13 13.73 -3.90
N GLN A 66 -0.26 13.46 -2.63
CA GLN A 66 0.85 13.57 -1.68
C GLN A 66 2.03 12.68 -2.08
N PHE A 67 1.73 11.48 -2.60
CA PHE A 67 2.75 10.54 -3.05
C PHE A 67 3.00 10.60 -4.55
N SER A 68 2.44 11.58 -5.24
CA SER A 68 2.62 11.78 -6.69
C SER A 68 2.29 10.50 -7.48
N VAL A 69 1.20 9.84 -7.10
CA VAL A 69 0.73 8.63 -7.79
C VAL A 69 0.11 9.03 -9.11
N ARG A 70 0.66 8.51 -10.21
CA ARG A 70 0.20 8.82 -11.58
C ARG A 70 -0.36 7.60 -12.29
N ASN A 71 0.01 6.42 -11.86
CA ASN A 71 -0.42 5.16 -12.46
C ASN A 71 -0.91 4.23 -11.37
N VAL A 72 -1.85 3.35 -11.70
CA VAL A 72 -2.30 2.30 -10.80
C VAL A 72 -2.05 0.95 -11.43
N PRO A 73 -1.67 -0.06 -10.63
CA PRO A 73 -1.40 0.04 -9.20
C PRO A 73 -0.05 0.69 -8.92
N THR A 74 0.02 1.45 -7.85
CA THR A 74 1.28 1.91 -7.27
C THR A 74 1.27 1.49 -5.80
N VAL A 75 2.29 0.76 -5.40
CA VAL A 75 2.45 0.32 -4.01
C VAL A 75 3.63 1.07 -3.40
N VAL A 76 3.34 1.83 -2.34
CA VAL A 76 4.33 2.65 -1.65
C VAL A 76 4.65 2.03 -0.31
N PHE A 77 5.94 1.91 0.00
CA PHE A 77 6.42 1.32 1.25
C PHE A 77 6.92 2.43 2.15
N LEU A 78 6.32 2.55 3.34
CA LEU A 78 6.63 3.61 4.30
C LEU A 78 7.24 3.03 5.57
N LYS A 79 8.18 3.76 6.13
CA LYS A 79 8.73 3.45 7.46
C LYS A 79 8.82 4.77 8.23
N ASN A 80 8.19 4.82 9.39
CA ASN A 80 8.12 6.03 10.21
C ASN A 80 7.55 7.23 9.43
N GLY A 81 6.53 6.98 8.60
CA GLY A 81 5.85 8.01 7.82
C GLY A 81 6.59 8.45 6.56
N VAL A 82 7.76 7.86 6.26
CA VAL A 82 8.60 8.25 5.13
C VAL A 82 8.62 7.15 4.07
N GLU A 83 8.44 7.52 2.82
CA GLU A 83 8.54 6.58 1.71
C GLU A 83 9.98 6.08 1.59
N VAL A 84 10.16 4.76 1.69
CA VAL A 84 11.47 4.12 1.54
C VAL A 84 11.60 3.36 0.23
N ASP A 85 10.48 3.01 -0.41
CA ASP A 85 10.48 2.31 -1.71
C ASP A 85 9.09 2.40 -2.34
N ARG A 86 9.00 2.06 -3.63
CA ARG A 86 7.71 1.92 -4.30
C ARG A 86 7.82 0.95 -5.48
N MET A 87 6.67 0.41 -5.86
CA MET A 87 6.54 -0.42 -7.06
C MET A 87 5.37 0.07 -7.87
N VAL A 88 5.57 0.23 -9.17
CA VAL A 88 4.51 0.63 -10.10
C VAL A 88 4.19 -0.55 -11.01
N GLY A 89 2.91 -0.88 -11.10
CA GLY A 89 2.45 -1.99 -11.94
C GLY A 89 2.38 -3.31 -11.17
N ALA A 90 1.86 -4.34 -11.84
CA ALA A 90 1.71 -5.65 -11.26
C ALA A 90 3.06 -6.36 -11.17
N ALA A 91 3.19 -7.21 -10.14
CA ALA A 91 4.38 -8.02 -9.93
C ALA A 91 4.00 -9.27 -9.13
N PRO A 92 4.83 -10.32 -9.15
CA PRO A 92 4.58 -11.49 -8.32
C PRO A 92 4.64 -11.16 -6.82
N LYS A 93 3.89 -11.90 -6.01
CA LYS A 93 3.83 -11.73 -4.55
C LYS A 93 5.22 -11.66 -3.93
N ALA A 94 6.16 -12.48 -4.38
CA ALA A 94 7.52 -12.53 -3.82
C ALA A 94 8.25 -11.19 -3.93
N LYS A 95 7.96 -10.39 -4.95
CA LYS A 95 8.58 -9.08 -5.13
C LYS A 95 8.13 -8.09 -4.06
N PHE A 96 6.83 -8.09 -3.76
CA PHE A 96 6.28 -7.26 -2.68
C PHE A 96 6.80 -7.74 -1.33
N GLU A 97 6.85 -9.05 -1.13
CA GLU A 97 7.35 -9.63 0.12
C GLU A 97 8.81 -9.25 0.38
N ALA A 98 9.65 -9.26 -0.64
CA ALA A 98 11.05 -8.87 -0.50
C ALA A 98 11.19 -7.43 0.01
N LYS A 99 10.34 -6.53 -0.49
CA LYS A 99 10.37 -5.13 -0.05
C LYS A 99 9.84 -4.98 1.38
N ILE A 100 8.85 -5.78 1.76
CA ILE A 100 8.36 -5.82 3.15
C ILE A 100 9.48 -6.26 4.08
N LYS A 101 10.16 -7.37 3.75
CA LYS A 101 11.26 -7.89 4.57
C LYS A 101 12.37 -6.86 4.75
N ALA A 102 12.62 -6.04 3.74
CA ALA A 102 13.65 -5.02 3.80
C ALA A 102 13.31 -3.91 4.81
N MET A 103 12.04 -3.78 5.19
CA MET A 103 11.60 -2.80 6.18
C MET A 103 11.60 -3.32 7.62
N LEU A 104 11.68 -4.63 7.80
CA LEU A 104 11.56 -5.26 9.11
C LEU A 104 12.87 -5.25 9.92
#